data_aebee752ed62bbbe1f24c9a80dc7b07e
#
_entry.id   aebee752ed62bbbe1f24c9a80dc7b07e
#
_cell.length_a   1.000
_cell.length_b   1.000
_cell.length_c   1.000
_cell.angle_alpha   90.00
_cell.angle_beta   90.00
_cell.angle_gamma   90.00
#
_symmetry.space_group_name_H-M   'P 1'
#
loop_
_entity.id
_entity.type
_entity.pdbx_description
1 polymer ?
#
loop_
_entity_poly.entity_id
_entity_poly.type
_entity_poly.pdbx_seq_one_letter_code
_entity_poly.pdbx_strand_id
1 'polypeptide(L)'
;MLDHRKSKGIPVNICFIDYAKAFDCVDHNKLWKILQEMGIPDHLTCLLGNLYAGQEAIVRTGHRTTDWFNIGKGVCQGCILSPCLFNLYAECIMQNARLNEAQAGIKIAERNIDNLRYADDTSLTAESEEELKRLLMKVKEDSKKAGLKLNIWNSQVVQWIRTRLPMRRT
;
A
#
# COMPACT_ATOMS: atom_id res chain seq x y z
N MET A 1 16.47 -47.34 4.11
CA MET A 1 15.54 -46.80 5.11
C MET A 1 15.59 -45.29 4.94
N LEU A 2 14.72 -44.74 4.07
CA LEU A 2 14.69 -43.31 3.71
C LEU A 2 13.90 -42.57 4.79
N ASP A 3 14.63 -41.78 5.58
CA ASP A 3 14.07 -40.92 6.63
C ASP A 3 13.19 -39.80 5.98
N HIS A 4 11.91 -40.06 5.96
CA HIS A 4 10.90 -39.06 5.58
C HIS A 4 10.75 -38.05 6.72
N ARG A 5 11.75 -37.19 6.94
CA ARG A 5 11.54 -35.97 7.68
C ARG A 5 10.70 -35.05 6.82
N LYS A 6 9.38 -35.13 7.02
CA LYS A 6 8.43 -34.15 6.55
C LYS A 6 8.93 -32.77 7.04
N SER A 7 9.51 -32.00 6.15
CA SER A 7 9.80 -30.60 6.43
C SER A 7 8.47 -29.91 6.75
N LYS A 8 8.20 -29.65 8.02
CA LYS A 8 7.06 -28.82 8.43
C LYS A 8 7.21 -27.47 7.73
N GLY A 9 6.33 -27.19 6.79
CA GLY A 9 6.24 -25.88 6.16
C GLY A 9 5.97 -24.83 7.25
N ILE A 10 6.58 -23.66 7.13
CA ILE A 10 6.28 -22.54 8.03
C ILE A 10 4.93 -21.96 7.56
N PRO A 11 3.92 -21.91 8.43
CA PRO A 11 2.66 -21.26 8.06
C PRO A 11 2.92 -19.77 7.77
N VAL A 12 2.35 -19.27 6.71
CA VAL A 12 2.41 -17.87 6.34
C VAL A 12 0.97 -17.35 6.33
N ASN A 13 0.73 -16.31 7.10
CA ASN A 13 -0.56 -15.63 7.13
C ASN A 13 -0.48 -14.41 6.21
N ILE A 14 -1.43 -14.27 5.31
CA ILE A 14 -1.51 -13.18 4.33
C ILE A 14 -2.84 -12.46 4.51
N CYS A 15 -2.79 -11.13 4.58
CA CYS A 15 -3.98 -10.29 4.58
C CYS A 15 -3.94 -9.38 3.35
N PHE A 16 -4.93 -9.48 2.49
CA PHE A 16 -5.13 -8.56 1.38
C PHE A 16 -5.89 -7.34 1.88
N ILE A 17 -5.37 -6.16 1.56
CA ILE A 17 -5.93 -4.87 1.92
C ILE A 17 -6.47 -4.22 0.65
N ASP A 18 -7.73 -3.81 0.70
CA ASP A 18 -8.37 -2.98 -0.30
C ASP A 18 -8.63 -1.58 0.30
N TYR A 19 -8.29 -0.54 -0.46
CA TYR A 19 -8.52 0.84 -0.07
C TYR A 19 -9.78 1.38 -0.74
N ALA A 20 -10.69 1.95 0.03
CA ALA A 20 -11.86 2.61 -0.51
C ALA A 20 -11.46 3.88 -1.25
N LYS A 21 -11.63 3.90 -2.58
CA LYS A 21 -11.29 5.06 -3.45
C LYS A 21 -9.86 5.55 -3.25
N ALA A 22 -8.88 4.63 -3.30
CA ALA A 22 -7.48 4.88 -3.00
C ALA A 22 -6.94 6.15 -3.69
N PHE A 23 -7.05 6.20 -5.02
CA PHE A 23 -6.56 7.31 -5.84
C PHE A 23 -7.29 8.62 -5.56
N ASP A 24 -8.59 8.60 -5.31
CA ASP A 24 -9.41 9.79 -5.06
C ASP A 24 -9.16 10.41 -3.67
N CYS A 25 -8.56 9.64 -2.74
CA CYS A 25 -8.37 10.05 -1.36
C CYS A 25 -6.99 10.63 -1.04
N VAL A 26 -6.05 10.63 -1.98
CA VAL A 26 -4.70 11.18 -1.78
C VAL A 26 -4.78 12.68 -1.48
N ASP A 27 -4.27 13.09 -0.33
CA ASP A 27 -4.18 14.50 0.06
C ASP A 27 -2.94 15.13 -0.57
N HIS A 28 -3.12 16.15 -1.40
CA HIS A 28 -2.05 16.81 -2.14
C HIS A 28 -0.98 17.38 -1.20
N ASN A 29 -1.37 18.08 -0.13
CA ASN A 29 -0.43 18.70 0.79
C ASN A 29 0.44 17.66 1.50
N LYS A 30 -0.18 16.54 1.89
CA LYS A 30 0.56 15.43 2.49
C LYS A 30 1.47 14.75 1.46
N LEU A 31 1.01 14.57 0.23
CA LEU A 31 1.80 13.98 -0.83
C LEU A 31 3.07 14.79 -1.08
N TRP A 32 2.97 16.12 -1.23
CA TRP A 32 4.15 16.97 -1.46
C TRP A 32 5.12 16.91 -0.30
N LYS A 33 4.63 16.90 0.92
CA LYS A 33 5.48 16.75 2.11
C LYS A 33 6.19 15.38 2.13
N ILE A 34 5.49 14.31 1.83
CA ILE A 34 6.05 12.96 1.74
C ILE A 34 7.15 12.90 0.68
N LEU A 35 6.95 13.49 -0.50
CA LEU A 35 7.96 13.52 -1.55
C LEU A 35 9.23 14.25 -1.12
N GLN A 36 9.09 15.38 -0.41
CA GLN A 36 10.22 16.13 0.17
C GLN A 36 10.95 15.30 1.23
N GLU A 37 10.24 14.67 2.15
CA GLU A 37 10.79 13.79 3.19
C GLU A 37 11.53 12.57 2.59
N MET A 38 11.11 12.08 1.43
CA MET A 38 11.79 11.03 0.67
C MET A 38 13.00 11.52 -0.12
N GLY A 39 13.31 12.82 -0.08
CA GLY A 39 14.47 13.41 -0.77
C GLY A 39 14.21 13.70 -2.24
N ILE A 40 12.96 13.75 -2.69
CA ILE A 40 12.65 14.23 -4.04
C ILE A 40 13.00 15.73 -4.13
N PRO A 41 13.77 16.15 -5.12
CA PRO A 41 14.19 17.54 -5.27
C PRO A 41 13.01 18.52 -5.32
N ASP A 42 13.13 19.67 -4.66
CA ASP A 42 12.08 20.66 -4.51
C ASP A 42 11.50 21.15 -5.85
N HIS A 43 12.36 21.31 -6.87
CA HIS A 43 11.91 21.74 -8.20
C HIS A 43 10.95 20.71 -8.85
N LEU A 44 11.16 19.40 -8.62
CA LEU A 44 10.25 18.35 -9.11
C LEU A 44 8.97 18.32 -8.31
N THR A 45 9.06 18.44 -6.99
CA THR A 45 7.86 18.52 -6.12
C THR A 45 7.02 19.75 -6.46
N CYS A 46 7.66 20.89 -6.73
CA CYS A 46 6.98 22.11 -7.18
C CYS A 46 6.32 21.91 -8.55
N LEU A 47 7.01 21.28 -9.49
CA LEU A 47 6.45 20.98 -10.82
C LEU A 47 5.19 20.09 -10.71
N LEU A 48 5.26 19.03 -9.90
CA LEU A 48 4.10 18.18 -9.63
C LEU A 48 2.97 18.95 -8.96
N GLY A 49 3.29 19.78 -7.96
CA GLY A 49 2.31 20.65 -7.29
C GLY A 49 1.58 21.57 -8.28
N ASN A 50 2.31 22.18 -9.21
CA ASN A 50 1.73 23.03 -10.25
C ASN A 50 0.85 22.23 -11.23
N LEU A 51 1.22 20.99 -11.53
CA LEU A 51 0.41 20.11 -12.39
C LEU A 51 -0.97 19.80 -11.77
N TYR A 52 -1.05 19.71 -10.45
CA TYR A 52 -2.29 19.45 -9.71
C TYR A 52 -3.00 20.71 -9.21
N ALA A 53 -2.34 21.87 -9.27
CA ALA A 53 -2.93 23.13 -8.84
C ALA A 53 -4.02 23.62 -9.81
N GLY A 54 -5.14 24.07 -9.25
CA GLY A 54 -6.23 24.66 -10.03
C GLY A 54 -6.92 23.69 -10.99
N GLN A 55 -6.82 22.38 -10.76
CA GLN A 55 -7.57 21.42 -11.56
C GLN A 55 -9.05 21.53 -11.28
N GLU A 56 -9.83 21.58 -12.35
CA GLU A 56 -11.29 21.64 -12.31
C GLU A 56 -11.87 20.44 -13.05
N ALA A 57 -13.05 20.04 -12.64
CA ALA A 57 -13.81 18.97 -13.29
C ALA A 57 -15.26 19.38 -13.53
N ILE A 58 -15.87 18.69 -14.49
CA ILE A 58 -17.27 18.78 -14.85
C ILE A 58 -17.80 17.35 -15.04
N VAL A 59 -18.96 17.07 -14.54
CA VAL A 59 -19.61 15.76 -14.72
C VAL A 59 -20.75 15.90 -15.72
N ARG A 60 -20.71 15.09 -16.77
CA ARG A 60 -21.79 15.00 -17.75
C ARG A 60 -22.55 13.69 -17.58
N THR A 61 -23.85 13.78 -17.31
CA THR A 61 -24.75 12.64 -17.21
C THR A 61 -25.83 12.78 -18.28
N GLY A 62 -25.81 11.97 -19.33
CA GLY A 62 -26.81 11.93 -20.38
C GLY A 62 -27.33 13.31 -20.85
N HIS A 63 -28.29 13.86 -20.11
CA HIS A 63 -28.96 15.13 -20.43
C HIS A 63 -28.58 16.31 -19.53
N ARG A 64 -27.70 16.13 -18.55
CA ARG A 64 -27.30 17.19 -17.60
C ARG A 64 -25.80 17.26 -17.45
N THR A 65 -25.32 18.47 -17.26
CA THR A 65 -23.92 18.78 -16.98
C THR A 65 -23.88 19.58 -15.68
N THR A 66 -22.95 19.25 -14.78
CA THR A 66 -22.75 20.04 -13.55
C THR A 66 -22.04 21.35 -13.88
N ASP A 67 -22.01 22.28 -12.93
CA ASP A 67 -21.05 23.38 -12.96
C ASP A 67 -19.63 22.87 -12.74
N TRP A 68 -18.64 23.69 -13.11
CA TRP A 68 -17.24 23.41 -12.85
C TRP A 68 -16.97 23.41 -11.35
N PHE A 69 -16.22 22.42 -10.87
CA PHE A 69 -15.80 22.36 -9.47
C PHE A 69 -14.32 22.03 -9.36
N ASN A 70 -13.66 22.62 -8.36
CA ASN A 70 -12.23 22.42 -8.13
C ASN A 70 -11.95 21.03 -7.54
N ILE A 71 -10.88 20.39 -8.04
CA ILE A 71 -10.35 19.13 -7.52
C ILE A 71 -9.28 19.46 -6.48
N GLY A 72 -9.60 19.26 -5.20
CA GLY A 72 -8.69 19.57 -4.09
C GLY A 72 -7.91 18.36 -3.54
N LYS A 73 -8.13 17.15 -4.07
CA LYS A 73 -7.49 15.93 -3.64
C LYS A 73 -7.59 14.84 -4.71
N GLY A 74 -6.81 13.77 -4.52
CA GLY A 74 -6.79 12.63 -5.42
C GLY A 74 -5.71 12.73 -6.49
N VAL A 75 -5.37 11.60 -7.07
CA VAL A 75 -4.50 11.50 -8.24
C VAL A 75 -5.30 10.98 -9.43
N CYS A 76 -5.03 11.52 -10.60
CA CYS A 76 -5.85 11.34 -11.79
C CYS A 76 -5.81 9.87 -12.27
N GLN A 77 -6.96 9.19 -12.30
CA GLN A 77 -7.04 7.83 -12.84
C GLN A 77 -6.71 7.85 -14.34
N GLY A 78 -5.87 6.91 -14.78
CA GLY A 78 -5.39 6.86 -16.17
C GLY A 78 -4.15 7.72 -16.47
N CYS A 79 -3.70 8.55 -15.56
CA CYS A 79 -2.42 9.26 -15.70
C CYS A 79 -1.25 8.33 -15.35
N ILE A 80 -0.20 8.35 -16.17
CA ILE A 80 1.00 7.50 -15.99
C ILE A 80 1.73 7.77 -14.65
N LEU A 81 1.62 8.97 -14.10
CA LEU A 81 2.25 9.36 -12.84
C LEU A 81 1.47 8.88 -11.61
N SER A 82 0.16 8.70 -11.72
CA SER A 82 -0.70 8.44 -10.56
C SER A 82 -0.37 7.15 -9.79
N PRO A 83 -0.07 6.01 -10.44
CA PRO A 83 0.37 4.82 -9.73
C PRO A 83 1.70 5.04 -8.97
N CYS A 84 2.63 5.78 -9.56
CA CYS A 84 3.92 6.09 -8.90
C CYS A 84 3.71 6.99 -7.68
N LEU A 85 2.90 8.05 -7.80
CA LEU A 85 2.59 8.96 -6.69
C LEU A 85 1.86 8.25 -5.58
N PHE A 86 0.88 7.42 -5.92
CA PHE A 86 0.17 6.61 -4.93
C PHE A 86 1.11 5.61 -4.23
N ASN A 87 2.00 4.93 -4.97
CA ASN A 87 2.98 4.01 -4.38
C ASN A 87 3.91 4.71 -3.38
N LEU A 88 4.39 5.93 -3.69
CA LEU A 88 5.20 6.72 -2.75
C LEU A 88 4.40 7.13 -1.51
N TYR A 89 3.15 7.52 -1.70
CA TYR A 89 2.23 7.84 -0.61
C TYR A 89 1.98 6.65 0.32
N ALA A 90 1.70 5.48 -0.26
CA ALA A 90 1.49 4.24 0.47
C ALA A 90 2.79 3.73 1.13
N GLU A 91 3.97 3.96 0.52
CA GLU A 91 5.27 3.61 1.11
C GLU A 91 5.48 4.32 2.45
N CYS A 92 5.19 5.61 2.53
CA CYS A 92 5.28 6.37 3.78
C CYS A 92 4.40 5.76 4.88
N ILE A 93 3.17 5.35 4.54
CA ILE A 93 2.25 4.69 5.49
C ILE A 93 2.86 3.39 6.01
N MET A 94 3.41 2.56 5.11
CA MET A 94 4.00 1.28 5.49
C MET A 94 5.28 1.45 6.30
N GLN A 95 6.13 2.43 5.96
CA GLN A 95 7.33 2.74 6.75
C GLN A 95 6.96 3.17 8.17
N ASN A 96 5.96 4.02 8.34
CA ASN A 96 5.48 4.43 9.66
C ASN A 96 4.94 3.24 10.47
N ALA A 97 4.21 2.34 9.84
CA ALA A 97 3.71 1.12 10.48
C ALA A 97 4.85 0.16 10.89
N ARG A 98 5.96 0.11 10.12
CA ARG A 98 7.13 -0.75 10.39
C ARG A 98 8.04 -0.23 11.49
N LEU A 99 8.21 1.08 11.65
CA LEU A 99 9.16 1.68 12.61
C LEU A 99 9.01 1.17 14.04
N ASN A 100 7.86 0.59 14.37
CA ASN A 100 7.57 0.02 15.69
C ASN A 100 7.64 -1.51 15.77
N GLU A 101 7.88 -2.23 14.64
CA GLU A 101 7.89 -3.69 14.57
C GLU A 101 9.02 -4.21 13.66
N ALA A 102 10.27 -3.95 14.05
CA ALA A 102 11.47 -4.30 13.28
C ALA A 102 11.63 -5.82 12.94
N GLN A 103 10.77 -6.68 13.46
CA GLN A 103 10.81 -8.12 13.25
C GLN A 103 9.55 -8.69 12.57
N ALA A 104 8.58 -7.85 12.20
CA ALA A 104 7.36 -8.32 11.56
C ALA A 104 7.61 -8.79 10.12
N GLY A 105 6.86 -9.82 9.69
CA GLY A 105 6.94 -10.36 8.34
C GLY A 105 7.57 -11.74 8.27
N ILE A 106 7.77 -12.23 7.06
CA ILE A 106 8.38 -13.52 6.76
C ILE A 106 9.80 -13.36 6.24
N LYS A 107 10.72 -14.20 6.73
CA LYS A 107 12.10 -14.22 6.24
C LYS A 107 12.22 -15.05 4.96
N ILE A 108 12.65 -14.39 3.88
CA ILE A 108 12.99 -15.04 2.61
C ILE A 108 14.41 -14.64 2.24
N ALA A 109 15.33 -15.61 2.19
CA ALA A 109 16.72 -15.40 1.80
C ALA A 109 17.35 -14.18 2.51
N GLU A 110 17.29 -14.16 3.85
CA GLU A 110 17.81 -13.11 4.75
C GLU A 110 17.09 -11.76 4.68
N ARG A 111 16.08 -11.61 3.85
CA ARG A 111 15.23 -10.41 3.78
C ARG A 111 13.92 -10.64 4.50
N ASN A 112 13.50 -9.65 5.26
CA ASN A 112 12.18 -9.65 5.89
C ASN A 112 11.17 -9.03 4.93
N ILE A 113 10.13 -9.80 4.57
CA ILE A 113 9.05 -9.35 3.70
C ILE A 113 7.78 -9.34 4.53
N ASP A 114 7.25 -8.18 4.78
CA ASP A 114 6.02 -7.95 5.56
C ASP A 114 4.86 -7.45 4.70
N ASN A 115 5.16 -6.87 3.52
CA ASN A 115 4.14 -6.45 2.58
C ASN A 115 4.60 -6.60 1.12
N LEU A 116 3.60 -6.74 0.24
CA LEU A 116 3.75 -6.66 -1.22
C LEU A 116 2.70 -5.69 -1.73
N ARG A 117 3.06 -4.85 -2.70
CA ARG A 117 2.17 -3.83 -3.24
C ARG A 117 2.23 -3.75 -4.74
N TYR A 118 1.07 -3.51 -5.32
CA TYR A 118 0.92 -3.19 -6.72
C TYR A 118 -0.19 -2.14 -6.85
N ALA A 119 0.20 -0.88 -7.07
CA ALA A 119 -0.71 0.27 -7.02
C ALA A 119 -1.48 0.33 -5.68
N ASP A 120 -2.79 0.24 -5.69
CA ASP A 120 -3.67 0.22 -4.51
C ASP A 120 -3.84 -1.16 -3.88
N ASP A 121 -3.51 -2.23 -4.60
CA ASP A 121 -3.51 -3.58 -4.06
C ASP A 121 -2.34 -3.79 -3.11
N THR A 122 -2.64 -4.05 -1.86
CA THR A 122 -1.64 -4.28 -0.81
C THR A 122 -1.89 -5.61 -0.11
N SER A 123 -0.84 -6.38 0.13
CA SER A 123 -0.92 -7.55 1.00
C SER A 123 0.10 -7.45 2.14
N LEU A 124 -0.34 -7.80 3.34
CA LEU A 124 0.51 -7.96 4.52
C LEU A 124 0.81 -9.44 4.73
N THR A 125 2.02 -9.73 5.17
CA THR A 125 2.45 -11.10 5.48
C THR A 125 3.06 -11.17 6.87
N ALA A 126 2.77 -12.25 7.62
CA ALA A 126 3.34 -12.49 8.93
C ALA A 126 3.45 -13.99 9.22
N GLU A 127 4.32 -14.36 10.18
CA GLU A 127 4.49 -15.75 10.62
C GLU A 127 3.34 -16.20 11.55
N SER A 128 2.69 -15.26 12.25
CA SER A 128 1.54 -15.54 13.13
C SER A 128 0.33 -14.66 12.82
N GLU A 129 -0.84 -15.15 13.20
CA GLU A 129 -2.10 -14.42 13.04
C GLU A 129 -2.15 -13.18 13.94
N GLU A 130 -1.60 -13.28 15.16
CA GLU A 130 -1.54 -12.16 16.12
C GLU A 130 -0.66 -11.03 15.60
N GLU A 131 0.47 -11.39 15.00
CA GLU A 131 1.36 -10.43 14.36
C GLU A 131 0.68 -9.75 13.16
N LEU A 132 0.02 -10.52 12.32
CA LEU A 132 -0.73 -10.00 11.17
C LEU A 132 -1.83 -9.03 11.61
N LYS A 133 -2.57 -9.36 12.67
CA LYS A 133 -3.59 -8.46 13.26
C LYS A 133 -2.99 -7.16 13.78
N ARG A 134 -1.84 -7.22 14.46
CA ARG A 134 -1.15 -6.01 14.94
C ARG A 134 -0.70 -5.12 13.78
N LEU A 135 -0.07 -5.71 12.74
CA LEU A 135 0.32 -4.98 11.54
C LEU A 135 -0.88 -4.33 10.85
N LEU A 136 -1.97 -5.08 10.67
CA LEU A 136 -3.19 -4.58 10.04
C LEU A 136 -3.78 -3.40 10.82
N MET A 137 -3.82 -3.47 12.16
CA MET A 137 -4.33 -2.38 12.99
C MET A 137 -3.48 -1.12 12.85
N LYS A 138 -2.16 -1.25 12.81
CA LYS A 138 -1.25 -0.11 12.60
C LYS A 138 -1.41 0.50 11.23
N VAL A 139 -1.37 -0.34 10.18
CA VAL A 139 -1.59 0.14 8.80
C VAL A 139 -2.93 0.85 8.67
N LYS A 140 -3.99 0.33 9.32
CA LYS A 140 -5.31 0.98 9.36
C LYS A 140 -5.24 2.36 10.03
N GLU A 141 -4.55 2.48 11.17
CA GLU A 141 -4.43 3.73 11.90
C GLU A 141 -3.63 4.77 11.11
N ASP A 142 -2.48 4.39 10.55
CA ASP A 142 -1.62 5.29 9.79
C ASP A 142 -2.23 5.65 8.43
N SER A 143 -2.94 4.72 7.78
CA SER A 143 -3.75 5.00 6.60
C SER A 143 -4.83 6.06 6.90
N LYS A 144 -5.52 5.94 8.04
CA LYS A 144 -6.51 6.93 8.46
C LYS A 144 -5.89 8.32 8.70
N LYS A 145 -4.70 8.39 9.33
CA LYS A 145 -3.94 9.64 9.48
C LYS A 145 -3.58 10.25 8.12
N ALA A 146 -3.25 9.41 7.15
CA ALA A 146 -2.98 9.82 5.78
C ALA A 146 -4.25 10.19 4.98
N GLY A 147 -5.44 9.92 5.48
CA GLY A 147 -6.70 10.19 4.79
C GLY A 147 -7.22 9.04 3.93
N LEU A 148 -6.55 7.88 3.96
CA LEU A 148 -7.00 6.67 3.30
C LEU A 148 -7.91 5.84 4.21
N LYS A 149 -8.90 5.16 3.64
CA LYS A 149 -9.79 4.26 4.35
C LYS A 149 -9.64 2.84 3.83
N LEU A 150 -9.38 1.89 4.72
CA LEU A 150 -9.42 0.48 4.38
C LEU A 150 -10.87 0.03 4.19
N ASN A 151 -11.10 -0.72 3.12
CA ASN A 151 -12.36 -1.42 2.90
C ASN A 151 -12.31 -2.78 3.60
N ILE A 152 -12.81 -2.83 4.83
CA ILE A 152 -12.72 -4.01 5.70
C ILE A 152 -13.50 -5.21 5.12
N TRP A 153 -14.54 -4.96 4.35
CA TRP A 153 -15.37 -6.03 3.76
C TRP A 153 -14.65 -6.82 2.67
N ASN A 154 -13.68 -6.21 1.98
CA ASN A 154 -12.88 -6.84 0.93
C ASN A 154 -11.51 -7.32 1.44
N SER A 155 -11.14 -7.00 2.70
CA SER A 155 -9.88 -7.45 3.28
C SER A 155 -10.01 -8.92 3.72
N GLN A 156 -9.31 -9.82 3.03
CA GLN A 156 -9.34 -11.25 3.30
C GLN A 156 -8.06 -11.72 3.96
N VAL A 157 -8.18 -12.53 5.02
CA VAL A 157 -7.05 -13.23 5.64
C VAL A 157 -7.00 -14.65 5.08
N VAL A 158 -5.89 -14.99 4.46
CA VAL A 158 -5.64 -16.34 3.90
C VAL A 158 -4.41 -16.94 4.56
N GLN A 159 -4.56 -18.14 5.09
CA GLN A 159 -3.43 -18.90 5.63
C GLN A 159 -2.83 -19.79 4.55
N TRP A 160 -1.54 -19.60 4.28
CA TRP A 160 -0.77 -20.45 3.36
C TRP A 160 0.26 -21.26 4.12
N ILE A 161 0.41 -22.53 3.73
CA ILE A 161 1.48 -23.38 4.24
C ILE A 161 2.60 -23.39 3.19
N ARG A 162 3.73 -22.78 3.54
CA ARG A 162 4.91 -22.78 2.67
C ARG A 162 5.62 -24.13 2.80
N THR A 163 5.52 -24.98 1.78
CA THR A 163 6.40 -26.13 1.60
C THR A 163 7.77 -25.64 1.12
N ARG A 164 8.84 -25.98 1.84
CA ARG A 164 10.22 -25.72 1.37
C ARG A 164 10.41 -26.49 0.06
N LEU A 165 10.57 -25.79 -1.04
CA LEU A 165 11.10 -26.40 -2.25
C LEU A 165 12.55 -26.82 -1.97
N PRO A 166 12.98 -28.05 -2.32
CA PRO A 166 14.36 -28.45 -2.19
C PRO A 166 15.21 -27.56 -3.09
N MET A 167 16.20 -26.89 -2.51
CA MET A 167 17.20 -26.18 -3.30
C MET A 167 17.91 -27.20 -4.20
N ARG A 168 17.79 -27.05 -5.51
CA ARG A 168 18.68 -27.73 -6.46
C ARG A 168 20.09 -27.18 -6.22
N ARG A 169 20.96 -28.03 -5.69
CA ARG A 169 22.40 -27.74 -5.74
C ARG A 169 22.83 -27.91 -7.21
N THR A 170 23.22 -26.85 -7.83
CA THR A 170 24.04 -26.86 -9.04
C THR A 170 25.49 -27.00 -8.63
#